data_e325b2303ab2ce5bc70cd55c160f9b6b
#
_entry.id   e325b2303ab2ce5bc70cd55c160f9b6b
#
_cell.length_a   1.000
_cell.length_b   1.000
_cell.length_c   1.000
_cell.angle_alpha   90.00
_cell.angle_beta   90.00
_cell.angle_gamma   90.00
#
_symmetry.space_group_name_H-M   'P 1'
#
loop_
_entity.id
_entity.type
_entity.pdbx_description
1 polymer ?
#
loop_
_entity_poly.entity_id
_entity_poly.type
_entity_poly.pdbx_seq_one_letter_code
_entity_poly.pdbx_strand_id
1 'polypeptide(L)'
;MPDATSSVEWLREETSAVCAEREFLLRRRSGAAPGVLWSPATATKPPTVLLFHGGSGHKRHERLVRMGSWLAGTAGRAVIALDGPFHGDRVPSPLEPRVYQQLIVDEGIERVTARMTEDWLDAVAVLAAEGFADGANVSVYGMSMGARFGLPVAAALGSRLRCAVFGKFGIRQAEPLHPGLCAPGLIERAARTITAPVLYHVQWDDEIFPRDGQFELFGMLAATDKRLVARPGPHARTHPDDEASWPEFIRRNTPGCWAQPPEPVFRSRQAGLPRRKDG
;
A
#
# COMPACT_ATOMS: atom_id res chain seq x y z
N MET A 1 8.26 -15.08 13.14
CA MET A 1 7.01 -15.50 13.80
C MET A 1 6.41 -14.25 14.43
N PRO A 2 5.09 -13.99 14.24
CA PRO A 2 4.44 -12.89 14.94
C PRO A 2 4.65 -13.01 16.44
N ASP A 3 4.82 -11.87 17.13
CA ASP A 3 4.98 -11.87 18.58
C ASP A 3 3.63 -12.26 19.21
N ALA A 4 3.61 -13.42 19.90
CA ALA A 4 2.41 -13.95 20.57
C ALA A 4 1.87 -13.04 21.68
N THR A 5 2.58 -11.97 22.03
CA THR A 5 2.18 -10.96 23.02
C THR A 5 1.65 -9.68 22.38
N SER A 6 1.66 -9.57 21.07
CA SER A 6 1.11 -8.40 20.37
C SER A 6 -0.41 -8.33 20.52
N SER A 7 -0.93 -7.12 20.74
CA SER A 7 -2.37 -6.85 20.87
C SER A 7 -2.73 -5.52 20.24
N VAL A 8 -4.01 -5.33 19.92
CA VAL A 8 -4.55 -4.07 19.43
C VAL A 8 -5.32 -3.37 20.55
N GLU A 9 -5.01 -2.10 20.78
CA GLU A 9 -5.78 -1.18 21.58
C GLU A 9 -6.55 -0.25 20.65
N TRP A 10 -7.89 -0.31 20.69
CA TRP A 10 -8.76 0.53 19.89
C TRP A 10 -8.87 1.92 20.48
N LEU A 11 -8.59 2.96 19.68
CA LEU A 11 -8.57 4.36 20.13
C LEU A 11 -9.85 5.10 19.72
N ARG A 12 -10.31 4.85 18.50
CA ARG A 12 -11.46 5.55 17.90
C ARG A 12 -12.13 4.66 16.86
N GLU A 13 -13.44 4.79 16.74
CA GLU A 13 -14.22 4.16 15.68
C GLU A 13 -15.22 5.16 15.08
N GLU A 14 -15.26 5.20 13.75
CA GLU A 14 -16.28 5.91 12.97
C GLU A 14 -16.89 4.93 11.98
N THR A 15 -18.20 4.79 11.99
CA THR A 15 -18.90 3.87 11.10
C THR A 15 -19.82 4.65 10.16
N SER A 16 -19.68 4.39 8.86
CA SER A 16 -20.62 4.82 7.82
C SER A 16 -21.46 3.66 7.31
N ALA A 17 -22.40 3.93 6.42
CA ALA A 17 -23.23 2.90 5.81
C ALA A 17 -22.43 1.86 4.97
N VAL A 18 -21.22 2.20 4.53
CA VAL A 18 -20.43 1.39 3.61
C VAL A 18 -19.14 0.82 4.22
N CYS A 19 -18.52 1.50 5.17
CA CYS A 19 -17.32 1.04 5.86
C CYS A 19 -17.23 1.60 7.27
N ALA A 20 -16.48 0.90 8.12
CA ALA A 20 -16.03 1.37 9.41
C ALA A 20 -14.55 1.76 9.31
N GLU A 21 -14.18 2.86 9.95
CA GLU A 21 -12.81 3.31 10.14
C GLU A 21 -12.50 3.23 11.63
N ARG A 22 -11.41 2.52 11.98
CA ARG A 22 -10.97 2.34 13.36
C ARG A 22 -9.51 2.74 13.50
N GLU A 23 -9.22 3.65 14.42
CA GLU A 23 -7.85 3.93 14.84
C GLU A 23 -7.45 2.96 15.95
N PHE A 24 -6.21 2.50 15.87
CA PHE A 24 -5.68 1.56 16.85
C PHE A 24 -4.20 1.82 17.17
N LEU A 25 -3.79 1.32 18.31
CA LEU A 25 -2.38 1.21 18.67
C LEU A 25 -2.02 -0.26 18.79
N LEU A 26 -1.17 -0.74 17.88
CA LEU A 26 -0.59 -2.07 17.99
C LEU A 26 0.45 -2.06 19.11
N ARG A 27 0.20 -2.80 20.18
CA ARG A 27 1.12 -3.00 21.32
C ARG A 27 2.02 -4.18 21.03
N ARG A 28 3.32 -3.99 21.16
CA ARG A 28 4.37 -4.99 20.99
C ARG A 28 5.42 -4.84 22.08
N ARG A 29 6.20 -5.87 22.34
CA ARG A 29 7.35 -5.77 23.27
C ARG A 29 8.37 -4.74 22.84
N SER A 30 8.60 -4.60 21.53
CA SER A 30 9.56 -3.66 20.95
C SER A 30 9.04 -2.24 20.82
N GLY A 31 7.83 -1.94 21.31
CA GLY A 31 7.20 -0.62 21.21
C GLY A 31 5.80 -0.68 20.61
N ALA A 32 5.24 0.48 20.29
CA ALA A 32 3.90 0.59 19.74
C ALA A 32 3.91 1.09 18.29
N ALA A 33 2.95 0.62 17.49
CA ALA A 33 2.75 1.05 16.13
C ALA A 33 1.33 1.63 15.94
N PRO A 34 1.19 2.95 15.73
CA PRO A 34 -0.09 3.57 15.45
C PRO A 34 -0.62 3.17 14.09
N GLY A 35 -1.90 2.78 14.03
CA GLY A 35 -2.54 2.31 12.82
C GLY A 35 -3.96 2.79 12.63
N VAL A 36 -4.48 2.56 11.42
CA VAL A 36 -5.89 2.72 11.07
C VAL A 36 -6.32 1.51 10.25
N LEU A 37 -7.52 1.04 10.52
CA LEU A 37 -8.20 -0.03 9.81
C LEU A 37 -9.48 0.53 9.18
N TRP A 38 -9.61 0.40 7.86
CA TRP A 38 -10.89 0.52 7.17
C TRP A 38 -11.41 -0.88 6.89
N SER A 39 -12.63 -1.18 7.26
CA SER A 39 -13.25 -2.49 7.05
C SER A 39 -14.65 -2.37 6.49
N PRO A 40 -15.10 -3.35 5.67
CA PRO A 40 -16.50 -3.42 5.25
C PRO A 40 -17.42 -3.51 6.46
N ALA A 41 -18.62 -2.93 6.36
CA ALA A 41 -19.57 -2.92 7.48
C ALA A 41 -20.07 -4.33 7.86
N THR A 42 -20.09 -5.28 6.92
CA THR A 42 -20.75 -6.58 7.09
C THR A 42 -19.88 -7.81 6.85
N ALA A 43 -18.64 -7.66 6.34
CA ALA A 43 -17.81 -8.81 6.02
C ALA A 43 -16.98 -9.27 7.24
N THR A 44 -16.92 -10.58 7.47
CA THR A 44 -16.00 -11.20 8.41
C THR A 44 -14.77 -11.72 7.67
N LYS A 45 -13.58 -11.43 8.18
CA LYS A 45 -12.28 -11.83 7.59
C LYS A 45 -12.13 -11.48 6.10
N PRO A 46 -12.41 -10.23 5.69
CA PRO A 46 -12.21 -9.84 4.30
C PRO A 46 -10.72 -9.87 3.92
N PRO A 47 -10.39 -10.12 2.63
CA PRO A 47 -9.02 -10.03 2.15
C PRO A 47 -8.38 -8.70 2.53
N THR A 48 -7.08 -8.72 2.82
CA THR A 48 -6.37 -7.62 3.46
C THR A 48 -5.54 -6.82 2.45
N VAL A 49 -5.54 -5.50 2.60
CA VAL A 49 -4.66 -4.59 1.85
C VAL A 49 -3.84 -3.75 2.81
N LEU A 50 -2.54 -3.72 2.60
CA LEU A 50 -1.61 -2.89 3.36
C LEU A 50 -1.27 -1.64 2.57
N LEU A 51 -1.57 -0.46 3.11
CA LEU A 51 -1.31 0.84 2.48
C LEU A 51 -0.14 1.55 3.17
N PHE A 52 0.98 1.66 2.47
CA PHE A 52 2.15 2.38 2.93
C PHE A 52 2.15 3.81 2.42
N HIS A 53 2.33 4.79 3.29
CA HIS A 53 2.45 6.20 2.92
C HIS A 53 3.87 6.56 2.44
N GLY A 54 4.00 7.67 1.72
CA GLY A 54 5.27 8.25 1.32
C GLY A 54 5.95 9.08 2.42
N GLY A 55 7.15 9.57 2.16
CA GLY A 55 7.95 10.31 3.16
C GLY A 55 7.40 11.65 3.64
N SER A 56 6.37 12.19 2.97
CA SER A 56 5.64 13.40 3.41
C SER A 56 4.29 13.09 4.04
N GLY A 57 3.98 11.81 4.29
CA GLY A 57 2.67 11.39 4.74
C GLY A 57 2.66 10.75 6.12
N HIS A 58 1.51 10.20 6.46
CA HIS A 58 1.25 9.40 7.64
C HIS A 58 0.06 8.46 7.33
N LYS A 59 -0.31 7.56 8.26
CA LYS A 59 -1.40 6.58 8.07
C LYS A 59 -2.73 7.18 7.59
N ARG A 60 -3.01 8.45 7.92
CA ARG A 60 -4.23 9.19 7.49
C ARG A 60 -3.94 10.22 6.39
N HIS A 61 -2.87 10.06 5.62
CA HIS A 61 -2.64 10.88 4.44
C HIS A 61 -3.83 10.77 3.47
N GLU A 62 -4.27 11.89 2.90
CA GLU A 62 -5.50 11.98 2.10
C GLU A 62 -5.65 10.89 1.04
N ARG A 63 -4.59 10.56 0.29
CA ARG A 63 -4.60 9.46 -0.69
C ARG A 63 -4.91 8.12 -0.04
N LEU A 64 -4.33 7.82 1.14
CA LEU A 64 -4.57 6.56 1.84
C LEU A 64 -6.01 6.49 2.36
N VAL A 65 -6.54 7.59 2.88
CA VAL A 65 -7.94 7.66 3.33
C VAL A 65 -8.90 7.40 2.16
N ARG A 66 -8.72 8.09 1.02
CA ARG A 66 -9.55 7.85 -0.18
C ARG A 66 -9.48 6.41 -0.66
N MET A 67 -8.26 5.87 -0.76
CA MET A 67 -8.01 4.51 -1.24
C MET A 67 -8.53 3.46 -0.25
N GLY A 68 -8.29 3.67 1.05
CA GLY A 68 -8.76 2.79 2.12
C GLY A 68 -10.28 2.72 2.18
N SER A 69 -10.95 3.86 2.19
CA SER A 69 -12.42 3.93 2.18
C SER A 69 -13.03 3.30 0.92
N TRP A 70 -12.44 3.52 -0.25
CA TRP A 70 -12.90 2.90 -1.49
C TRP A 70 -12.71 1.38 -1.49
N LEU A 71 -11.52 0.90 -1.10
CA LEU A 71 -11.22 -0.53 -1.03
C LEU A 71 -12.10 -1.23 0.01
N ALA A 72 -12.37 -0.60 1.14
CA ALA A 72 -13.23 -1.17 2.16
C ALA A 72 -14.71 -1.13 1.75
N GLY A 73 -15.21 0.04 1.37
CA GLY A 73 -16.64 0.25 1.10
C GLY A 73 -17.09 -0.32 -0.25
N THR A 74 -16.23 -0.25 -1.28
CA THR A 74 -16.59 -0.66 -2.65
C THR A 74 -16.03 -2.03 -3.01
N ALA A 75 -14.79 -2.32 -2.61
CA ALA A 75 -14.14 -3.58 -2.96
C ALA A 75 -14.21 -4.65 -1.86
N GLY A 76 -14.78 -4.35 -0.70
CA GLY A 76 -15.00 -5.31 0.39
C GLY A 76 -13.69 -5.84 1.00
N ARG A 77 -12.70 -4.97 1.21
CA ARG A 77 -11.39 -5.33 1.75
C ARG A 77 -11.18 -4.79 3.17
N ALA A 78 -10.44 -5.52 4.00
CA ALA A 78 -9.82 -4.93 5.18
C ALA A 78 -8.59 -4.15 4.73
N VAL A 79 -8.49 -2.89 5.09
CA VAL A 79 -7.40 -2.02 4.66
C VAL A 79 -6.68 -1.49 5.89
N ILE A 80 -5.39 -1.78 5.99
CA ILE A 80 -4.56 -1.40 7.14
C ILE A 80 -3.54 -0.36 6.66
N ALA A 81 -3.39 0.73 7.41
CA ALA A 81 -2.27 1.63 7.28
C ALA A 81 -1.61 1.85 8.64
N LEU A 82 -0.29 1.81 8.68
CA LEU A 82 0.52 2.15 9.86
C LEU A 82 1.34 3.40 9.59
N ASP A 83 1.66 4.13 10.64
CA ASP A 83 2.65 5.19 10.55
C ASP A 83 4.05 4.62 10.28
N GLY A 84 4.74 5.21 9.34
CA GLY A 84 6.13 4.88 9.01
C GLY A 84 7.11 5.28 10.13
N PRO A 85 8.38 4.92 10.01
CA PRO A 85 9.36 5.25 11.04
C PRO A 85 9.50 6.77 11.18
N PHE A 86 9.33 7.26 12.40
CA PHE A 86 9.39 8.70 12.73
C PHE A 86 8.34 9.57 12.02
N HIS A 87 7.17 9.01 11.69
CA HIS A 87 6.05 9.72 11.08
C HIS A 87 4.77 9.57 11.90
N GLY A 88 3.82 10.47 11.64
CA GLY A 88 2.50 10.43 12.27
C GLY A 88 2.58 10.43 13.78
N ASP A 89 1.81 9.56 14.43
CA ASP A 89 1.74 9.46 15.89
C ASP A 89 2.93 8.70 16.53
N ARG A 90 3.96 8.35 15.74
CA ARG A 90 5.25 7.87 16.30
C ARG A 90 6.13 9.01 16.80
N VAL A 91 5.77 10.24 16.54
CA VAL A 91 6.47 11.46 16.97
C VAL A 91 5.47 12.51 17.44
N PRO A 92 5.85 13.39 18.37
CA PRO A 92 4.93 14.38 18.93
C PRO A 92 4.50 15.47 17.94
N SER A 93 5.28 15.68 16.87
CA SER A 93 4.99 16.62 15.80
C SER A 93 5.67 16.17 14.50
N PRO A 94 5.15 16.56 13.33
CA PRO A 94 5.77 16.25 12.04
C PRO A 94 7.23 16.71 11.98
N LEU A 95 8.10 15.85 11.49
CA LEU A 95 9.53 16.13 11.35
C LEU A 95 9.87 16.52 9.91
N GLU A 96 10.80 17.47 9.77
CA GLU A 96 11.39 17.81 8.49
C GLU A 96 12.11 16.59 7.87
N PRO A 97 12.13 16.48 6.51
CA PRO A 97 12.73 15.34 5.83
C PRO A 97 14.15 14.99 6.27
N ARG A 98 15.01 15.99 6.45
CA ARG A 98 16.40 15.77 6.91
C ARG A 98 16.44 15.19 8.32
N VAL A 99 15.51 15.57 9.20
CA VAL A 99 15.49 15.13 10.59
C VAL A 99 15.08 13.67 10.69
N TYR A 100 13.94 13.27 10.11
CA TYR A 100 13.51 11.87 10.19
C TYR A 100 14.46 10.93 9.43
N GLN A 101 15.07 11.38 8.34
CA GLN A 101 16.06 10.60 7.60
C GLN A 101 17.30 10.34 8.47
N GLN A 102 17.80 11.37 9.17
CA GLN A 102 18.93 11.22 10.09
C GLN A 102 18.59 10.23 11.20
N LEU A 103 17.41 10.31 11.81
CA LEU A 103 16.97 9.37 12.85
C LEU A 103 16.91 7.92 12.33
N ILE A 104 16.46 7.71 11.08
CA ILE A 104 16.49 6.37 10.46
C ILE A 104 17.93 5.87 10.29
N VAL A 105 18.84 6.75 9.89
CA VAL A 105 20.24 6.40 9.69
C VAL A 105 20.94 6.12 11.02
N ASP A 106 20.66 6.90 12.05
CA ASP A 106 21.22 6.71 13.40
C ASP A 106 20.77 5.39 14.03
N GLU A 107 19.51 4.98 13.81
CA GLU A 107 19.00 3.67 14.22
C GLU A 107 19.56 2.54 13.33
N GLY A 108 19.89 2.85 12.08
CA GLY A 108 20.33 1.93 11.03
C GLY A 108 19.18 1.43 10.15
N ILE A 109 19.28 1.69 8.84
CA ILE A 109 18.21 1.39 7.86
C ILE A 109 17.75 -0.07 7.88
N GLU A 110 18.66 -1.03 8.07
CA GLU A 110 18.33 -2.44 8.13
C GLU A 110 17.51 -2.77 9.39
N ARG A 111 17.87 -2.20 10.54
CA ARG A 111 17.15 -2.37 11.80
C ARG A 111 15.75 -1.75 11.74
N VAL A 112 15.66 -0.52 11.21
CA VAL A 112 14.36 0.14 11.00
C VAL A 112 13.49 -0.68 10.07
N THR A 113 14.06 -1.21 8.96
CA THR A 113 13.31 -2.04 8.02
C THR A 113 12.82 -3.35 8.65
N ALA A 114 13.64 -4.00 9.46
CA ALA A 114 13.25 -5.22 10.19
C ALA A 114 12.09 -4.92 11.16
N ARG A 115 12.23 -3.87 11.98
CA ARG A 115 11.19 -3.43 12.93
C ARG A 115 9.88 -3.09 12.21
N MET A 116 9.95 -2.33 11.11
CA MET A 116 8.76 -2.01 10.29
C MET A 116 8.13 -3.28 9.72
N THR A 117 8.92 -4.24 9.24
CA THR A 117 8.40 -5.50 8.72
C THR A 117 7.65 -6.28 9.81
N GLU A 118 8.20 -6.35 10.99
CA GLU A 118 7.54 -6.99 12.14
C GLU A 118 6.25 -6.26 12.53
N ASP A 119 6.25 -4.91 12.62
CA ASP A 119 5.05 -4.12 12.92
C ASP A 119 3.88 -4.50 11.98
N TRP A 120 4.16 -4.59 10.68
CA TRP A 120 3.14 -4.92 9.68
C TRP A 120 2.66 -6.37 9.78
N LEU A 121 3.56 -7.33 9.97
CA LEU A 121 3.20 -8.75 10.10
C LEU A 121 2.39 -9.01 11.36
N ASP A 122 2.74 -8.35 12.47
CA ASP A 122 2.01 -8.46 13.73
C ASP A 122 0.63 -7.79 13.63
N ALA A 123 0.52 -6.62 12.98
CA ALA A 123 -0.78 -5.98 12.74
C ALA A 123 -1.72 -6.90 11.96
N VAL A 124 -1.21 -7.52 10.88
CA VAL A 124 -1.99 -8.50 10.11
C VAL A 124 -2.41 -9.69 10.97
N ALA A 125 -1.49 -10.23 11.78
CA ALA A 125 -1.77 -11.42 12.60
C ALA A 125 -2.82 -11.15 13.68
N VAL A 126 -2.69 -10.02 14.41
CA VAL A 126 -3.63 -9.65 15.48
C VAL A 126 -5.01 -9.34 14.90
N LEU A 127 -5.09 -8.51 13.86
CA LEU A 127 -6.38 -8.16 13.24
C LEU A 127 -7.07 -9.37 12.58
N ALA A 128 -6.28 -10.33 12.07
CA ALA A 128 -6.83 -11.59 11.57
C ALA A 128 -7.35 -12.50 12.69
N ALA A 129 -6.67 -12.55 13.82
CA ALA A 129 -7.11 -13.31 15.00
C ALA A 129 -8.42 -12.74 15.58
N GLU A 130 -8.57 -11.41 15.57
CA GLU A 130 -9.80 -10.72 15.99
C GLU A 130 -10.92 -10.77 14.94
N GLY A 131 -10.67 -11.34 13.74
CA GLY A 131 -11.70 -11.52 12.71
C GLY A 131 -11.89 -10.33 11.78
N PHE A 132 -11.10 -9.27 11.91
CA PHE A 132 -11.18 -8.06 11.07
C PHE A 132 -10.53 -8.20 9.70
N ALA A 133 -9.61 -9.16 9.52
CA ALA A 133 -8.79 -9.30 8.34
C ALA A 133 -8.56 -10.76 7.95
N ASP A 134 -8.28 -11.04 6.69
CA ASP A 134 -7.77 -12.34 6.24
C ASP A 134 -6.24 -12.28 6.11
N GLY A 135 -5.55 -12.83 7.08
CA GLY A 135 -4.09 -12.86 7.10
C GLY A 135 -3.43 -13.78 6.04
N ALA A 136 -4.22 -14.60 5.33
CA ALA A 136 -3.75 -15.48 4.27
C ALA A 136 -3.88 -14.87 2.86
N ASN A 137 -4.67 -13.80 2.71
CA ASN A 137 -4.91 -13.11 1.45
C ASN A 137 -4.56 -11.63 1.57
N VAL A 138 -3.28 -11.29 1.40
CA VAL A 138 -2.76 -9.94 1.66
C VAL A 138 -2.22 -9.32 0.38
N SER A 139 -2.58 -8.08 0.11
CA SER A 139 -2.02 -7.26 -0.97
C SER A 139 -1.31 -6.03 -0.40
N VAL A 140 -0.35 -5.50 -1.15
CA VAL A 140 0.50 -4.40 -0.67
C VAL A 140 0.48 -3.24 -1.66
N TYR A 141 0.37 -2.01 -1.15
CA TYR A 141 0.56 -0.77 -1.91
C TYR A 141 1.61 0.10 -1.23
N GLY A 142 2.54 0.65 -2.01
CA GLY A 142 3.50 1.63 -1.52
C GLY A 142 4.21 2.38 -2.63
N MET A 143 4.29 3.71 -2.50
CA MET A 143 5.05 4.59 -3.38
C MET A 143 6.16 5.28 -2.61
N SER A 144 7.33 5.48 -3.24
CA SER A 144 8.46 6.18 -2.63
C SER A 144 8.92 5.49 -1.33
N MET A 145 8.95 6.19 -0.21
CA MET A 145 9.22 5.58 1.11
C MET A 145 8.30 4.39 1.41
N GLY A 146 7.04 4.46 0.96
CA GLY A 146 6.11 3.34 1.10
C GLY A 146 6.54 2.09 0.33
N ALA A 147 7.19 2.23 -0.83
CA ALA A 147 7.77 1.10 -1.55
C ALA A 147 9.05 0.58 -0.85
N ARG A 148 9.88 1.48 -0.29
CA ARG A 148 11.08 1.12 0.48
C ARG A 148 10.77 0.11 1.59
N PHE A 149 9.73 0.38 2.38
CA PHE A 149 9.32 -0.49 3.49
C PHE A 149 8.32 -1.56 3.08
N GLY A 150 7.52 -1.33 2.04
CA GLY A 150 6.53 -2.27 1.54
C GLY A 150 7.13 -3.49 0.83
N LEU A 151 8.26 -3.32 0.10
CA LEU A 151 8.95 -4.43 -0.57
C LEU A 151 9.42 -5.52 0.40
N PRO A 152 10.11 -5.23 1.51
CA PRO A 152 10.47 -6.22 2.51
C PRO A 152 9.26 -6.90 3.16
N VAL A 153 8.19 -6.17 3.42
CA VAL A 153 6.93 -6.74 3.95
C VAL A 153 6.30 -7.70 2.94
N ALA A 154 6.21 -7.29 1.67
CA ALA A 154 5.70 -8.15 0.60
C ALA A 154 6.51 -9.45 0.46
N ALA A 155 7.84 -9.36 0.53
CA ALA A 155 8.72 -10.52 0.53
C ALA A 155 8.45 -11.44 1.74
N ALA A 156 8.30 -10.87 2.95
CA ALA A 156 8.04 -11.62 4.17
C ALA A 156 6.64 -12.27 4.22
N LEU A 157 5.67 -11.75 3.47
CA LEU A 157 4.35 -12.36 3.32
C LEU A 157 4.43 -13.69 2.55
N GLY A 158 5.39 -13.86 1.64
CA GLY A 158 5.57 -15.08 0.87
C GLY A 158 4.29 -15.49 0.12
N SER A 159 3.82 -16.71 0.29
CA SER A 159 2.60 -17.24 -0.36
C SER A 159 1.29 -16.54 0.06
N ARG A 160 1.30 -15.74 1.12
CA ARG A 160 0.16 -14.92 1.54
C ARG A 160 -0.03 -13.67 0.67
N LEU A 161 1.03 -13.24 -0.05
CA LEU A 161 0.96 -12.09 -0.95
C LEU A 161 0.13 -12.44 -2.19
N ARG A 162 -0.91 -11.64 -2.47
CA ARG A 162 -1.79 -11.81 -3.63
C ARG A 162 -1.39 -10.91 -4.80
N CYS A 163 -1.04 -9.68 -4.52
CA CYS A 163 -0.44 -8.77 -5.49
C CYS A 163 0.24 -7.60 -4.77
N ALA A 164 1.03 -6.85 -5.52
CA ALA A 164 1.61 -5.62 -5.02
C ALA A 164 1.56 -4.49 -6.06
N VAL A 165 1.43 -3.26 -5.55
CA VAL A 165 1.56 -2.03 -6.33
C VAL A 165 2.69 -1.22 -5.75
N PHE A 166 3.79 -1.09 -6.48
CA PHE A 166 4.95 -0.33 -6.08
C PHE A 166 5.34 0.71 -7.12
N GLY A 167 6.10 1.70 -6.72
CA GLY A 167 6.69 2.64 -7.67
C GLY A 167 7.26 3.88 -7.03
N LYS A 168 7.70 4.82 -7.90
CA LYS A 168 8.42 6.04 -7.51
C LYS A 168 9.56 5.73 -6.53
N PHE A 169 10.21 4.62 -6.76
CA PHE A 169 11.26 4.07 -5.92
C PHE A 169 12.18 3.20 -6.78
N GLY A 170 13.46 3.21 -6.49
CA GLY A 170 14.46 2.41 -7.20
C GLY A 170 15.61 2.03 -6.28
N ILE A 171 16.51 1.19 -6.77
CA ILE A 171 17.71 0.79 -6.02
C ILE A 171 18.77 1.91 -5.95
N ARG A 172 18.63 2.94 -6.78
CA ARG A 172 19.46 4.13 -6.79
C ARG A 172 18.65 5.31 -6.23
N GLN A 173 19.29 6.15 -5.47
CA GLN A 173 18.71 7.38 -4.94
C GLN A 173 19.67 8.56 -5.19
N ALA A 174 19.10 9.75 -5.31
CA ALA A 174 19.82 11.00 -5.45
C ALA A 174 19.58 11.89 -4.23
N GLU A 175 20.29 13.01 -4.15
CA GLU A 175 19.88 14.07 -3.25
C GLU A 175 18.45 14.53 -3.57
N PRO A 176 17.61 14.90 -2.58
CA PRO A 176 17.98 15.23 -1.20
C PRO A 176 17.90 14.06 -0.19
N LEU A 177 17.92 12.81 -0.62
CA LEU A 177 17.88 11.69 0.33
C LEU A 177 19.24 11.48 1.01
N HIS A 178 19.21 11.22 2.32
CA HIS A 178 20.41 10.90 3.07
C HIS A 178 21.06 9.61 2.53
N PRO A 179 22.38 9.60 2.23
CA PRO A 179 23.06 8.43 1.64
C PRO A 179 22.91 7.14 2.46
N GLY A 180 22.86 7.25 3.79
CA GLY A 180 22.68 6.12 4.71
C GLY A 180 21.31 5.42 4.61
N LEU A 181 20.35 5.97 3.86
CA LEU A 181 19.10 5.30 3.53
C LEU A 181 19.24 4.30 2.37
N CYS A 182 20.38 4.31 1.68
CA CYS A 182 20.61 3.44 0.54
C CYS A 182 20.96 2.02 1.02
N ALA A 183 20.07 1.06 0.76
CA ALA A 183 20.24 -0.34 1.13
C ALA A 183 19.89 -1.26 -0.07
N PRO A 184 20.62 -1.16 -1.21
CA PRO A 184 20.27 -1.85 -2.45
C PRO A 184 20.22 -3.37 -2.28
N GLY A 185 21.13 -3.96 -1.54
CA GLY A 185 21.15 -5.41 -1.31
C GLY A 185 19.94 -5.92 -0.52
N LEU A 186 19.39 -5.12 0.40
CA LEU A 186 18.16 -5.48 1.12
C LEU A 186 16.96 -5.47 0.17
N ILE A 187 16.86 -4.43 -0.65
CA ILE A 187 15.77 -4.26 -1.63
C ILE A 187 15.85 -5.32 -2.72
N GLU A 188 17.05 -5.62 -3.23
CA GLU A 188 17.27 -6.68 -4.21
C GLU A 188 16.82 -8.05 -3.68
N ARG A 189 17.25 -8.44 -2.47
CA ARG A 189 16.80 -9.70 -1.85
C ARG A 189 15.30 -9.78 -1.76
N ALA A 190 14.62 -8.70 -1.33
CA ALA A 190 13.17 -8.65 -1.26
C ALA A 190 12.52 -8.79 -2.65
N ALA A 191 12.97 -8.03 -3.64
CA ALA A 191 12.40 -8.05 -4.99
C ALA A 191 12.49 -9.45 -5.64
N ARG A 192 13.63 -10.13 -5.49
CA ARG A 192 13.88 -11.48 -6.05
C ARG A 192 13.02 -12.58 -5.42
N THR A 193 12.30 -12.32 -4.34
CA THR A 193 11.38 -13.30 -3.71
C THR A 193 9.91 -13.02 -4.00
N ILE A 194 9.57 -11.84 -4.56
CA ILE A 194 8.19 -11.48 -4.87
C ILE A 194 7.78 -12.11 -6.20
N THR A 195 6.95 -13.16 -6.12
CA THR A 195 6.43 -13.90 -7.29
C THR A 195 4.97 -13.57 -7.62
N ALA A 196 4.23 -12.94 -6.69
CA ALA A 196 2.86 -12.50 -6.91
C ALA A 196 2.79 -11.37 -7.98
N PRO A 197 1.64 -11.17 -8.65
CA PRO A 197 1.46 -10.11 -9.64
C PRO A 197 1.86 -8.72 -9.11
N VAL A 198 2.60 -7.95 -9.91
CA VAL A 198 3.07 -6.60 -9.55
C VAL A 198 2.67 -5.58 -10.60
N LEU A 199 2.07 -4.47 -10.16
CA LEU A 199 1.99 -3.24 -10.93
C LEU A 199 3.09 -2.28 -10.43
N TYR A 200 3.98 -1.89 -11.32
CA TYR A 200 5.11 -1.04 -10.98
C TYR A 200 5.02 0.31 -11.70
N HIS A 201 5.03 1.40 -10.92
CA HIS A 201 4.94 2.75 -11.43
C HIS A 201 6.33 3.41 -11.48
N VAL A 202 6.76 3.79 -12.68
CA VAL A 202 7.99 4.56 -12.91
C VAL A 202 7.63 6.03 -13.13
N GLN A 203 8.22 6.92 -12.34
CA GLN A 203 8.16 8.34 -12.57
C GLN A 203 9.36 8.75 -13.45
N TRP A 204 9.09 9.29 -14.64
CA TRP A 204 10.11 9.42 -15.68
C TRP A 204 11.20 10.43 -15.36
N ASP A 205 10.83 11.57 -14.79
CA ASP A 205 11.71 12.66 -14.45
C ASP A 205 11.94 12.75 -12.94
N ASP A 206 11.97 11.59 -12.27
CA ASP A 206 12.12 11.48 -10.82
C ASP A 206 13.52 11.96 -10.39
N GLU A 207 13.53 13.05 -9.66
CA GLU A 207 14.74 13.69 -9.14
C GLU A 207 15.26 13.05 -7.85
N ILE A 208 14.44 12.19 -7.22
CA ILE A 208 14.77 11.51 -5.95
C ILE A 208 15.23 10.08 -6.20
N PHE A 209 14.52 9.35 -7.05
CA PHE A 209 14.87 7.99 -7.46
C PHE A 209 15.04 7.95 -8.98
N PRO A 210 16.26 8.10 -9.50
CA PRO A 210 16.51 8.10 -10.92
C PRO A 210 15.88 6.90 -11.63
N ARG A 211 15.24 7.15 -12.77
CA ARG A 211 14.45 6.14 -13.50
C ARG A 211 15.22 4.86 -13.82
N ASP A 212 16.53 4.97 -14.07
CA ASP A 212 17.36 3.80 -14.36
C ASP A 212 17.38 2.82 -13.19
N GLY A 213 17.44 3.33 -11.95
CA GLY A 213 17.32 2.53 -10.74
C GLY A 213 15.91 1.96 -10.52
N GLN A 214 14.87 2.65 -11.02
CA GLN A 214 13.49 2.14 -10.99
C GLN A 214 13.31 0.98 -11.98
N PHE A 215 13.83 1.11 -13.21
CA PHE A 215 13.82 0.01 -14.21
C PHE A 215 14.65 -1.19 -13.75
N GLU A 216 15.80 -0.94 -13.13
CA GLU A 216 16.66 -1.99 -12.58
C GLU A 216 15.91 -2.77 -11.50
N LEU A 217 15.24 -2.10 -10.56
CA LEU A 217 14.41 -2.74 -9.55
C LEU A 217 13.24 -3.53 -10.15
N PHE A 218 12.55 -2.98 -11.15
CA PHE A 218 11.51 -3.70 -11.87
C PHE A 218 12.04 -4.99 -12.51
N GLY A 219 13.26 -4.94 -13.08
CA GLY A 219 13.94 -6.12 -13.62
C GLY A 219 14.20 -7.22 -12.58
N MET A 220 14.49 -6.85 -11.33
CA MET A 220 14.79 -7.76 -10.23
C MET A 220 13.56 -8.49 -9.66
N LEU A 221 12.35 -7.95 -9.86
CA LEU A 221 11.12 -8.60 -9.38
C LEU A 221 10.96 -9.98 -10.02
N ALA A 222 10.83 -11.02 -9.19
CA ALA A 222 10.69 -12.41 -9.63
C ALA A 222 9.29 -12.72 -10.20
N ALA A 223 8.32 -11.81 -10.05
CA ALA A 223 6.98 -11.95 -10.58
C ALA A 223 6.98 -12.15 -12.11
N THR A 224 6.28 -13.17 -12.60
CA THR A 224 6.05 -13.40 -14.03
C THR A 224 4.96 -12.50 -14.59
N ASP A 225 3.89 -12.24 -13.83
CA ASP A 225 2.89 -11.21 -14.13
C ASP A 225 3.31 -9.89 -13.48
N LYS A 226 4.14 -9.13 -14.18
CA LYS A 226 4.54 -7.80 -13.76
C LYS A 226 4.29 -6.78 -14.86
N ARG A 227 3.64 -5.69 -14.50
CA ARG A 227 3.25 -4.60 -15.40
C ARG A 227 3.96 -3.32 -14.99
N LEU A 228 4.45 -2.60 -15.98
CA LEU A 228 5.10 -1.31 -15.78
C LEU A 228 4.26 -0.20 -16.39
N VAL A 229 4.03 0.84 -15.61
CA VAL A 229 3.44 2.11 -16.08
C VAL A 229 4.47 3.21 -15.86
N ALA A 230 4.84 3.90 -16.92
CA ALA A 230 5.76 5.04 -16.85
C ALA A 230 5.00 6.35 -17.13
N ARG A 231 5.22 7.37 -16.30
CA ARG A 231 4.58 8.68 -16.45
C ARG A 231 5.62 9.79 -16.45
N PRO A 232 5.49 10.79 -17.34
CA PRO A 232 6.37 11.95 -17.33
C PRO A 232 6.13 12.83 -16.09
N GLY A 233 7.16 13.53 -15.67
CA GLY A 233 7.11 14.53 -14.60
C GLY A 233 7.92 14.13 -13.36
N PRO A 234 8.07 15.07 -12.41
CA PRO A 234 8.89 14.92 -11.21
C PRO A 234 8.29 13.95 -10.20
N HIS A 235 9.07 13.58 -9.17
CA HIS A 235 8.70 12.62 -8.13
C HIS A 235 7.33 12.87 -7.49
N ALA A 236 7.02 14.11 -7.14
CA ALA A 236 5.79 14.46 -6.45
C ALA A 236 4.52 14.30 -7.31
N ARG A 237 4.67 14.35 -8.65
CA ARG A 237 3.53 14.33 -9.56
C ARG A 237 2.85 12.97 -9.59
N THR A 238 1.54 12.95 -9.48
CA THR A 238 0.72 11.74 -9.69
C THR A 238 -0.40 12.07 -10.67
N HIS A 239 -0.57 11.23 -11.67
CA HIS A 239 -1.66 11.38 -12.64
C HIS A 239 -2.96 10.82 -12.04
N PRO A 240 -4.13 11.45 -12.24
CA PRO A 240 -5.41 10.97 -11.70
C PRO A 240 -5.74 9.53 -12.10
N ASP A 241 -5.44 9.13 -13.34
CA ASP A 241 -5.66 7.76 -13.83
C ASP A 241 -4.87 6.72 -13.04
N ASP A 242 -3.68 7.09 -12.55
CA ASP A 242 -2.86 6.18 -11.76
C ASP A 242 -3.48 5.97 -10.38
N GLU A 243 -4.00 7.04 -9.74
CA GLU A 243 -4.71 6.93 -8.47
C GLU A 243 -5.94 6.03 -8.55
N ALA A 244 -6.60 5.98 -9.70
CA ALA A 244 -7.72 5.07 -9.96
C ALA A 244 -7.25 3.65 -10.30
N SER A 245 -6.16 3.51 -11.05
CA SER A 245 -5.67 2.21 -11.53
C SER A 245 -5.04 1.34 -10.44
N TRP A 246 -4.38 1.94 -9.44
CA TRP A 246 -3.72 1.20 -8.37
C TRP A 246 -4.69 0.39 -7.49
N PRO A 247 -5.76 0.98 -6.92
CA PRO A 247 -6.73 0.21 -6.15
C PRO A 247 -7.51 -0.79 -7.02
N GLU A 248 -7.74 -0.48 -8.30
CA GLU A 248 -8.40 -1.39 -9.21
C GLU A 248 -7.53 -2.62 -9.54
N PHE A 249 -6.21 -2.46 -9.69
CA PHE A 249 -5.29 -3.58 -9.81
C PHE A 249 -5.34 -4.49 -8.59
N ILE A 250 -5.33 -3.91 -7.38
CA ILE A 250 -5.46 -4.65 -6.12
C ILE A 250 -6.79 -5.40 -6.09
N ARG A 251 -7.91 -4.73 -6.40
CA ARG A 251 -9.24 -5.33 -6.41
C ARG A 251 -9.30 -6.56 -7.32
N ARG A 252 -8.73 -6.50 -8.51
CA ARG A 252 -8.74 -7.59 -9.51
C ARG A 252 -7.86 -8.77 -9.11
N ASN A 253 -6.76 -8.53 -8.44
CA ASN A 253 -5.78 -9.57 -8.10
C ASN A 253 -5.90 -10.10 -6.67
N THR A 254 -6.82 -9.57 -5.87
CA THR A 254 -7.08 -10.06 -4.52
C THR A 254 -8.41 -10.82 -4.51
N PRO A 255 -8.41 -12.16 -4.51
CA PRO A 255 -9.65 -12.94 -4.45
C PRO A 255 -10.48 -12.60 -3.22
N GLY A 256 -11.79 -12.53 -3.38
CA GLY A 256 -12.73 -12.30 -2.28
C GLY A 256 -14.12 -12.76 -2.69
N CYS A 257 -14.97 -13.13 -1.73
CA CYS A 257 -16.39 -13.36 -1.97
C CYS A 257 -17.08 -12.03 -2.29
N TRP A 258 -17.02 -11.62 -3.54
CA TRP A 258 -17.70 -10.45 -4.03
C TRP A 258 -18.91 -10.88 -4.87
N ALA A 259 -20.13 -10.55 -4.41
CA ALA A 259 -21.24 -10.50 -5.32
C ALA A 259 -20.94 -9.41 -6.36
N GLN A 260 -20.82 -9.77 -7.62
CA GLN A 260 -20.62 -8.79 -8.68
C GLN A 260 -21.68 -7.70 -8.55
N PRO A 261 -21.33 -6.40 -8.58
CA PRO A 261 -22.34 -5.38 -8.75
C PRO A 261 -23.13 -5.71 -10.01
N PRO A 262 -24.45 -5.55 -10.04
CA PRO A 262 -25.23 -5.80 -11.24
C PRO A 262 -24.59 -5.04 -12.40
N GLU A 263 -24.37 -5.73 -13.52
CA GLU A 263 -23.86 -5.10 -14.72
C GLU A 263 -24.70 -3.86 -15.02
N PRO A 264 -24.08 -2.72 -15.35
CA PRO A 264 -24.86 -1.57 -15.77
C PRO A 264 -25.69 -1.99 -16.99
N VAL A 265 -27.01 -2.00 -16.84
CA VAL A 265 -27.94 -2.26 -17.92
C VAL A 265 -27.81 -1.10 -18.89
N PHE A 266 -26.91 -1.22 -19.85
CA PHE A 266 -26.90 -0.34 -21.02
C PHE A 266 -28.17 -0.59 -21.81
N ARG A 267 -29.24 0.13 -21.50
CA ARG A 267 -30.39 0.25 -22.40
C ARG A 267 -29.89 1.00 -23.65
N SER A 268 -29.58 0.26 -24.70
CA SER A 268 -29.41 0.84 -26.02
C SER A 268 -30.73 1.52 -26.39
N ARG A 269 -30.78 2.85 -26.34
CA ARG A 269 -31.81 3.60 -27.03
C ARG A 269 -31.53 3.42 -28.54
N GLN A 270 -32.22 2.46 -29.14
CA GLN A 270 -32.36 2.46 -30.59
C GLN A 270 -33.14 3.76 -30.96
N ALA A 271 -32.40 4.77 -31.38
CA ALA A 271 -32.98 5.92 -32.02
C ALA A 271 -33.54 5.45 -33.38
N GLY A 272 -34.85 5.30 -33.44
CA GLY A 272 -35.55 5.06 -34.71
C GLY A 272 -35.29 6.22 -35.66
N LEU A 273 -34.55 5.94 -36.74
CA LEU A 273 -34.46 6.86 -37.89
C LEU A 273 -35.82 6.99 -38.54
N PRO A 274 -36.33 8.19 -38.81
CA PRO A 274 -37.57 8.37 -39.56
C PRO A 274 -37.37 7.90 -41.00
N ARG A 275 -38.27 7.03 -41.48
CA ARG A 275 -38.35 6.63 -42.88
C ARG A 275 -38.63 7.88 -43.72
N ARG A 276 -37.74 8.18 -44.66
CA ARG A 276 -38.05 9.12 -45.77
C ARG A 276 -39.23 8.56 -46.55
N LYS A 277 -40.27 9.35 -46.69
CA LYS A 277 -41.31 9.15 -47.71
C LYS A 277 -40.79 9.74 -48.99
N ASP A 278 -40.52 8.87 -49.96
CA ASP A 278 -40.38 9.28 -51.35
C ASP A 278 -41.78 9.55 -51.92
N GLY A 279 -41.94 10.73 -52.53
CA GLY A 279 -43.04 11.17 -53.36
C GLY A 279 -42.50 12.14 -54.39
#